data_e7099f1f7c62f38fbf5bef92e68ff205
#
_entry.id   e7099f1f7c62f38fbf5bef92e68ff205
#
_cell.length_a   1.000
_cell.length_b   1.000
_cell.length_c   1.000
_cell.angle_alpha   90.00
_cell.angle_beta   90.00
_cell.angle_gamma   90.00
#
_symmetry.space_group_name_H-M   'P 1'
#
loop_
_entity.id
_entity.type
_entity.pdbx_description
1 polymer ?
#
loop_
_entity_poly.entity_id
_entity_poly.type
_entity_poly.pdbx_seq_one_letter_code
_entity_poly.pdbx_strand_id
1 'polypeptide(L)' 'MKISVHLKPNSRHREEVVPNDDGLLTIYTKAPAIEGRANLAAAKLLAKHLGVAPSKVRLLRGTSSKYKIFEIDQVD' A
#
# COMPACT_ATOMS: atom_id res chain seq x y z
N MET A 1 4.97 -6.85 -11.42
CA MET A 1 5.92 -6.58 -10.32
C MET A 1 5.19 -6.68 -8.99
N LYS A 2 5.75 -7.40 -8.06
CA LYS A 2 5.15 -7.58 -6.74
C LYS A 2 5.91 -6.78 -5.69
N ILE A 3 5.18 -6.14 -4.80
CA ILE A 3 5.77 -5.31 -3.75
C ILE A 3 5.18 -5.73 -2.41
N SER A 4 6.06 -6.02 -1.45
CA SER A 4 5.66 -6.36 -0.09
C SER A 4 5.59 -5.10 0.75
N VAL A 5 4.51 -4.96 1.51
CA VAL A 5 4.18 -3.75 2.24
C VAL A 5 3.79 -4.09 3.67
N HIS A 6 4.25 -3.26 4.61
CA HIS A 6 3.74 -3.24 5.97
C HIS A 6 2.80 -2.05 6.08
N LEU A 7 1.49 -2.31 6.23
CA LEU A 7 0.49 -1.26 6.30
C LEU A 7 0.21 -0.87 7.74
N LYS A 8 0.26 0.42 8.02
CA LYS A 8 -0.07 0.99 9.33
C LYS A 8 -1.28 1.90 9.19
N PRO A 9 -2.49 1.36 9.45
CA PRO A 9 -3.71 2.16 9.37
C PRO A 9 -3.89 3.02 10.61
N ASN A 10 -4.89 3.90 10.57
CA ASN A 10 -5.26 4.78 11.67
C ASN A 10 -4.13 5.72 12.10
N SER A 11 -3.27 6.09 11.18
CA SER A 11 -2.22 7.06 11.45
C SER A 11 -2.85 8.43 11.72
N ARG A 12 -2.37 9.14 12.73
CA ARG A 12 -2.93 10.45 13.07
C ARG A 12 -2.40 11.58 12.21
N HIS A 13 -1.14 11.46 11.81
CA HIS A 13 -0.44 12.59 11.18
C HIS A 13 0.23 12.27 9.87
N ARG A 14 0.22 11.00 9.47
CA ARG A 14 1.02 10.57 8.32
C ARG A 14 0.18 9.88 7.26
N GLU A 15 0.44 10.26 6.02
CA GLU A 15 -0.02 9.54 4.84
C GLU A 15 1.17 9.47 3.92
N GLU A 16 1.99 8.43 4.06
CA GLU A 16 3.23 8.35 3.31
C GLU A 16 3.71 6.92 3.12
N VAL A 17 4.59 6.74 2.14
CA VAL A 17 5.26 5.48 1.88
C VAL A 17 6.73 5.66 2.22
N VAL A 18 7.25 4.79 3.09
CA VAL A 18 8.62 4.86 3.57
C VAL A 18 9.33 3.54 3.24
N PRO A 19 10.40 3.58 2.44
CA PRO A 19 11.19 2.36 2.20
C PRO A 19 11.91 1.92 3.47
N ASN A 20 11.93 0.61 3.70
CA ASN A 20 12.64 0.01 4.81
C ASN A 20 13.94 -0.63 4.32
N ASP A 21 14.86 -0.89 5.26
CA ASP A 21 16.15 -1.50 4.93
C ASP A 21 16.05 -2.94 4.47
N ASP A 22 14.96 -3.63 4.84
CA ASP A 22 14.74 -5.05 4.53
C ASP A 22 14.05 -5.29 3.19
N GLY A 23 13.88 -4.26 2.39
CA GLY A 23 13.22 -4.37 1.10
C GLY A 23 11.70 -4.22 1.15
N LEU A 24 11.12 -4.09 2.33
CA LEU A 24 9.71 -3.80 2.48
C LEU A 24 9.46 -2.30 2.37
N LEU A 25 8.22 -1.95 2.03
CA LEU A 25 7.75 -0.57 2.16
C LEU A 25 6.81 -0.50 3.34
N THR A 26 6.92 0.55 4.14
CA THR A 26 5.93 0.84 5.17
C THR A 26 5.00 1.91 4.65
N ILE A 27 3.70 1.65 4.69
CA ILE A 27 2.69 2.63 4.26
C ILE A 27 1.91 3.07 5.49
N TYR A 28 1.95 4.36 5.76
CA TYR A 28 1.13 4.99 6.80
C TYR A 28 -0.10 5.59 6.14
N THR A 29 -1.28 5.29 6.66
CA THR A 29 -2.51 5.88 6.17
C THR A 29 -3.41 6.27 7.33
N LYS A 30 -4.12 7.38 7.19
CA LYS A 30 -5.11 7.82 8.15
C LYS A 30 -6.39 6.99 8.07
N ALA A 31 -6.59 6.29 6.97
CA ALA A 31 -7.78 5.46 6.77
C ALA A 31 -7.82 4.33 7.79
N PRO A 32 -9.02 3.99 8.30
CA PRO A 32 -9.16 2.89 9.24
C PRO A 32 -9.09 1.53 8.53
N ALA A 33 -8.69 0.50 9.27
CA ALA A 33 -8.64 -0.87 8.76
C ALA A 33 -10.03 -1.50 8.78
N ILE A 34 -11.00 -0.83 8.15
CA ILE A 34 -12.40 -1.24 8.13
C ILE A 34 -12.88 -1.26 6.68
N GLU A 35 -13.58 -2.33 6.31
CA GLU A 35 -14.23 -2.42 5.00
C GLU A 35 -13.29 -2.14 3.83
N GLY A 36 -12.03 -2.53 3.96
CA GLY A 36 -11.05 -2.33 2.90
C GLY A 36 -10.58 -0.90 2.70
N ARG A 37 -10.97 0.04 3.56
CA ARG A 37 -10.57 1.45 3.40
C ARG A 37 -9.06 1.66 3.44
N ALA A 38 -8.39 1.04 4.42
CA ALA A 38 -6.95 1.16 4.52
C ALA A 38 -6.25 0.51 3.33
N ASN A 39 -6.80 -0.59 2.82
CA ASN A 39 -6.24 -1.26 1.64
C ASN A 39 -6.34 -0.37 0.40
N LEU A 40 -7.48 0.28 0.20
CA LEU A 40 -7.66 1.21 -0.91
C LEU A 40 -6.73 2.41 -0.79
N ALA A 41 -6.62 2.97 0.41
CA ALA A 41 -5.74 4.10 0.65
C ALA A 41 -4.29 3.71 0.40
N ALA A 42 -3.89 2.52 0.85
CA ALA A 42 -2.54 2.02 0.62
C ALA A 42 -2.24 1.86 -0.86
N ALA A 43 -3.20 1.34 -1.62
CA ALA A 43 -3.02 1.19 -3.07
C ALA A 43 -2.81 2.55 -3.75
N LYS A 44 -3.59 3.55 -3.36
CA LYS A 44 -3.46 4.90 -3.92
C LYS A 44 -2.12 5.54 -3.56
N LEU A 45 -1.69 5.39 -2.30
CA LEU A 45 -0.41 5.92 -1.86
C LEU A 45 0.76 5.23 -2.58
N LEU A 46 0.67 3.92 -2.73
CA LEU A 46 1.69 3.16 -3.42
C LEU A 46 1.77 3.55 -4.89
N ALA A 47 0.62 3.72 -5.55
CA ALA A 47 0.57 4.15 -6.94
C ALA A 47 1.24 5.52 -7.13
N LYS A 48 0.96 6.44 -6.22
CA LYS A 48 1.57 7.77 -6.25
C LYS A 48 3.08 7.70 -6.05
N HIS A 49 3.51 6.86 -5.11
CA HIS A 49 4.93 6.66 -4.82
C HIS A 49 5.68 6.11 -6.04
N LEU A 50 5.04 5.21 -6.77
CA LEU A 50 5.65 4.57 -7.94
C LEU A 50 5.44 5.35 -9.24
N GLY A 51 4.58 6.36 -9.22
CA GLY A 51 4.29 7.15 -10.41
C GLY A 51 3.42 6.43 -11.42
N VAL A 52 2.52 5.56 -10.96
CA VAL A 52 1.59 4.82 -11.83
C VAL A 52 0.15 5.15 -11.46
N ALA A 53 -0.77 4.82 -12.37
CA ALA A 53 -2.20 5.01 -12.09
C ALA A 53 -2.65 4.06 -10.97
N PRO A 54 -3.57 4.48 -10.08
CA PRO A 54 -4.05 3.59 -9.02
C PRO A 54 -4.65 2.28 -9.54
N SER A 55 -5.25 2.29 -10.72
CA SER A 55 -5.82 1.08 -11.32
C SER A 55 -4.78 0.03 -11.67
N LYS A 56 -3.50 0.39 -11.67
CA LYS A 56 -2.40 -0.54 -11.93
C LYS A 56 -1.95 -1.28 -10.68
N VAL A 57 -2.47 -0.90 -9.51
CA VAL A 57 -2.06 -1.49 -8.23
C VAL A 57 -3.19 -2.37 -7.72
N ARG A 58 -2.88 -3.65 -7.49
CA ARG A 58 -3.86 -4.64 -7.03
C ARG A 58 -3.33 -5.35 -5.78
N LEU A 59 -4.22 -5.54 -4.81
CA LEU A 59 -3.88 -6.31 -3.62
C LEU A 59 -3.96 -7.79 -3.94
N LEU A 60 -2.85 -8.52 -3.80
CA LEU A 60 -2.80 -9.94 -4.03
C LEU A 60 -3.03 -10.76 -2.77
N ARG A 61 -2.41 -10.34 -1.67
CA ARG A 61 -2.47 -11.08 -0.41
C ARG A 61 -2.54 -10.13 0.77
N GLY A 62 -3.06 -10.64 1.88
CA GLY A 62 -3.05 -9.89 3.13
C GLY A 62 -4.24 -8.97 3.31
N THR A 63 -5.42 -9.35 2.80
CA THR A 63 -6.62 -8.52 2.92
C THR A 63 -6.89 -8.14 4.37
N SER A 64 -6.69 -9.07 5.31
CA SER A 64 -6.93 -8.84 6.74
C SER A 64 -5.64 -8.78 7.56
N SER A 65 -4.49 -8.73 6.89
CA SER A 65 -3.19 -8.70 7.55
C SER A 65 -2.56 -7.33 7.40
N LYS A 66 -1.71 -6.96 8.36
CA LYS A 66 -0.91 -5.73 8.24
C LYS A 66 0.24 -5.90 7.23
N TYR A 67 0.59 -7.13 6.89
CA TYR A 67 1.57 -7.42 5.84
C TYR A 67 0.85 -7.78 4.57
N LYS A 68 1.12 -7.06 3.50
CA LYS A 68 0.38 -7.18 2.25
C LYS A 68 1.33 -7.32 1.08
N ILE A 69 0.84 -7.97 0.02
CA ILE A 69 1.57 -8.03 -1.25
C ILE A 69 0.68 -7.41 -2.31
N PHE A 70 1.20 -6.37 -2.96
CA PHE A 70 0.53 -5.71 -4.08
C PHE A 70 1.19 -6.11 -5.39
N GLU A 71 0.37 -6.30 -6.41
CA GLU A 71 0.82 -6.49 -7.78
C GLU A 71 0.71 -5.16 -8.52
N ILE A 72 1.78 -4.77 -9.19
CA ILE A 72 1.80 -3.57 -9.99
C ILE A 72 1.82 -3.98 -11.46
N ASP A 73 0.76 -3.64 -12.18
CA ASP A 73 0.70 -3.91 -13.61
C ASP A 73 1.58 -2.91 -14.33
N GLN A 74 2.51 -3.41 -15.13
CA GLN A 74 3.38 -2.54 -15.91
C GLN A 74 2.75 -2.29 -17.26
N VAL A 75 2.86 -1.07 -17.72
CA VAL A 75 2.41 -0.68 -19.05
C VAL A 75 3.63 -0.45 -19.91
N ASP A 76 3.66 -1.11 -21.01
CA ASP A 76 4.73 -0.93 -21.98
C ASP A 76 4.49 0.31 -22.83
#